data_9f2307b278c7f373a772ae60dd44f6ba
#
_entry.id   9f2307b278c7f373a772ae60dd44f6ba
#
_cell.length_a   1.000
_cell.length_b   1.000
_cell.length_c   1.000
_cell.angle_alpha   90.00
_cell.angle_beta   90.00
_cell.angle_gamma   90.00
#
_symmetry.space_group_name_H-M   'P 1'
#
loop_
_entity.id
_entity.type
_entity.pdbx_description
1 polymer ?
#
loop_
_entity_poly.entity_id
_entity_poly.type
_entity_poly.pdbx_seq_one_letter_code
_entity_poly.pdbx_strand_id
1 'polypeptide(L)'
;MATITWTTEALRWLEDIFEYIAADSSHVAARTVDGIFERAQVLATFPEIGHRYSASSRHVRVLLYGHYRIAYLVKDEGNIDILGVFHGSLDIAKYQL
;
A
#
# COMPACT_ATOMS: atom_id res chain seq x y z
N MET A 1 10.92 -13.69 9.68
CA MET A 1 10.36 -12.78 8.67
C MET A 1 9.10 -12.14 9.20
N ALA A 2 8.87 -10.91 8.84
CA ALA A 2 7.66 -10.19 9.24
C ALA A 2 6.42 -10.73 8.51
N THR A 3 5.30 -10.72 9.18
CA THR A 3 4.01 -11.05 8.58
C THR A 3 3.40 -9.79 7.98
N ILE A 4 2.90 -9.88 6.76
CA ILE A 4 2.22 -8.77 6.07
C ILE A 4 0.74 -9.06 6.06
N THR A 5 -0.04 -8.16 6.66
CA THR A 5 -1.49 -8.25 6.71
C THR A 5 -2.10 -7.13 5.87
N TRP A 6 -2.95 -7.50 4.91
CA TRP A 6 -3.71 -6.54 4.12
C TRP A 6 -5.02 -6.28 4.86
N THR A 7 -5.17 -5.05 5.36
CA THR A 7 -6.40 -4.67 6.06
C THR A 7 -7.58 -4.67 5.10
N THR A 8 -8.79 -4.75 5.64
CA THR A 8 -10.01 -4.68 4.83
C THR A 8 -10.05 -3.39 4.01
N GLU A 9 -9.63 -2.29 4.61
CA GLU A 9 -9.59 -1.00 3.92
C GLU A 9 -8.59 -1.01 2.77
N ALA A 10 -7.41 -1.59 2.99
CA ALA A 10 -6.41 -1.70 1.93
C ALA A 10 -6.93 -2.53 0.75
N LEU A 11 -7.65 -3.62 1.04
CA LEU A 11 -8.25 -4.44 -0.01
C LEU A 11 -9.31 -3.68 -0.80
N ARG A 12 -10.08 -2.81 -0.14
CA ARG A 12 -11.03 -1.94 -0.84
C ARG A 12 -10.33 -0.98 -1.79
N TRP A 13 -9.21 -0.42 -1.37
CA TRP A 13 -8.41 0.43 -2.24
C TRP A 13 -7.95 -0.31 -3.48
N LEU A 14 -7.53 -1.57 -3.32
CA LEU A 14 -7.12 -2.39 -4.47
C LEU A 14 -8.29 -2.69 -5.40
N GLU A 15 -9.48 -2.99 -4.84
CA GLU A 15 -10.68 -3.19 -5.65
C GLU A 15 -11.01 -1.95 -6.48
N ASP A 16 -10.97 -0.78 -5.86
CA ASP A 16 -11.27 0.47 -6.53
C ASP A 16 -10.27 0.75 -7.66
N ILE A 17 -8.98 0.50 -7.40
CA ILE A 17 -7.94 0.64 -8.42
C ILE A 17 -8.21 -0.33 -9.57
N PHE A 18 -8.52 -1.59 -9.25
CA PHE A 18 -8.82 -2.59 -10.26
C PHE A 18 -9.99 -2.17 -11.13
N GLU A 19 -11.11 -1.79 -10.53
CA GLU A 19 -12.31 -1.41 -11.26
C GLU A 19 -12.09 -0.20 -12.15
N TYR A 20 -11.35 0.79 -11.65
CA TYR A 20 -11.05 1.99 -12.42
C TYR A 20 -10.26 1.66 -13.68
N ILE A 21 -9.22 0.83 -13.56
CA ILE A 21 -8.38 0.45 -14.69
C ILE A 21 -9.11 -0.52 -15.61
N ALA A 22 -9.89 -1.45 -15.04
CA ALA A 22 -10.59 -2.47 -15.80
C ALA A 22 -11.65 -1.91 -16.72
N ALA A 23 -12.12 -0.68 -16.49
CA ALA A 23 -13.02 0.00 -17.41
C ALA A 23 -12.40 0.13 -18.82
N ASP A 24 -11.07 0.25 -18.90
CA ASP A 24 -10.33 0.28 -20.15
C ASP A 24 -9.70 -1.07 -20.50
N SER A 25 -9.09 -1.73 -19.52
CA SER A 25 -8.39 -2.98 -19.75
C SER A 25 -8.32 -3.80 -18.47
N SER A 26 -9.02 -4.94 -18.46
CA SER A 26 -8.95 -5.87 -17.33
C SER A 26 -7.57 -6.51 -17.20
N HIS A 27 -6.86 -6.68 -18.30
CA HIS A 27 -5.50 -7.22 -18.29
C HIS A 27 -4.54 -6.28 -17.56
N VAL A 28 -4.60 -4.99 -17.88
CA VAL A 28 -3.76 -3.98 -17.22
C VAL A 28 -4.14 -3.86 -15.74
N ALA A 29 -5.45 -3.92 -15.43
CA ALA A 29 -5.90 -3.89 -14.03
C ALA A 29 -5.32 -5.04 -13.21
N ALA A 30 -5.37 -6.26 -13.74
CA ALA A 30 -4.81 -7.42 -13.05
C ALA A 30 -3.30 -7.28 -12.84
N ARG A 31 -2.57 -6.85 -13.87
CA ARG A 31 -1.12 -6.66 -13.77
C ARG A 31 -0.75 -5.60 -12.73
N THR A 32 -1.53 -4.52 -12.67
CA THR A 32 -1.27 -3.43 -11.71
C THR A 32 -1.47 -3.91 -10.29
N VAL A 33 -2.56 -4.59 -10.01
CA VAL A 33 -2.86 -5.10 -8.66
C VAL A 33 -1.84 -6.17 -8.25
N ASP A 34 -1.49 -7.09 -9.16
CA ASP A 34 -0.47 -8.10 -8.88
C ASP A 34 0.89 -7.45 -8.57
N GLY A 35 1.25 -6.41 -9.32
CA GLY A 35 2.49 -5.69 -9.09
C GLY A 35 2.53 -5.01 -7.73
N ILE A 36 1.40 -4.45 -7.28
CA ILE A 36 1.29 -3.83 -5.96
C ILE A 36 1.51 -4.90 -4.87
N PHE A 37 0.86 -6.07 -5.00
CA PHE A 37 1.05 -7.18 -4.06
C PHE A 37 2.50 -7.63 -4.01
N GLU A 38 3.13 -7.81 -5.16
CA GLU A 38 4.54 -8.24 -5.23
C GLU A 38 5.46 -7.20 -4.60
N ARG A 39 5.22 -5.93 -4.88
CA ARG A 39 6.03 -4.85 -4.30
C ARG A 39 5.96 -4.85 -2.78
N ALA A 40 4.76 -5.07 -2.23
CA ALA A 40 4.57 -5.09 -0.79
C ALA A 40 5.30 -6.25 -0.12
N GLN A 41 5.58 -7.35 -0.84
CA GLN A 41 6.28 -8.50 -0.26
C GLN A 41 7.69 -8.16 0.20
N VAL A 42 8.32 -7.14 -0.35
CA VAL A 42 9.65 -6.71 0.10
C VAL A 42 9.66 -6.31 1.57
N LEU A 43 8.51 -5.89 2.10
CA LEU A 43 8.37 -5.45 3.48
C LEU A 43 8.55 -6.59 4.47
N ALA A 44 8.39 -7.85 4.06
CA ALA A 44 8.65 -9.00 4.94
C ALA A 44 10.13 -9.08 5.31
N THR A 45 11.02 -8.64 4.40
CA THR A 45 12.47 -8.65 4.63
C THR A 45 12.98 -7.28 5.07
N PHE A 46 12.42 -6.21 4.50
CA PHE A 46 12.87 -4.84 4.76
C PHE A 46 11.69 -3.96 5.21
N PRO A 47 11.21 -4.13 6.45
CA PRO A 47 10.00 -3.41 6.90
C PRO A 47 10.16 -1.89 6.93
N GLU A 48 11.37 -1.37 6.95
CA GLU A 48 11.59 0.08 7.02
C GLU A 48 12.11 0.68 5.71
N ILE A 49 11.96 -0.06 4.60
CA ILE A 49 12.44 0.43 3.30
C ILE A 49 11.63 1.63 2.78
N GLY A 50 10.34 1.73 3.13
CA GLY A 50 9.52 2.89 2.78
C GLY A 50 9.94 4.12 3.58
N HIS A 51 9.67 5.32 3.04
CA HIS A 51 9.99 6.53 3.77
C HIS A 51 8.93 6.79 4.85
N ARG A 52 9.37 7.43 5.93
CA ARG A 52 8.49 7.70 7.07
C ARG A 52 7.45 8.74 6.72
N TYR A 53 6.20 8.45 7.10
CA TYR A 53 5.11 9.41 7.00
C TYR A 53 5.02 10.20 8.32
N SER A 54 5.67 11.35 8.37
CA SER A 54 5.85 12.12 9.60
C SER A 54 4.58 12.79 10.11
N ALA A 55 3.54 12.92 9.27
CA ALA A 55 2.27 13.52 9.68
C ALA A 55 1.45 12.61 10.61
N SER A 56 1.79 11.31 10.67
CA SER A 56 1.13 10.38 11.58
C SER A 56 1.93 10.24 12.88
N SER A 57 1.23 10.11 14.01
CA SER A 57 1.87 9.80 15.28
C SER A 57 2.24 8.32 15.38
N ARG A 58 1.67 7.48 14.53
CA ARG A 58 1.99 6.06 14.47
C ARG A 58 3.21 5.82 13.59
N HIS A 59 3.78 4.61 13.67
CA HIS A 59 4.93 4.24 12.84
C HIS A 59 4.48 3.87 11.43
N VAL A 60 4.03 4.87 10.67
CA VAL A 60 3.54 4.71 9.31
C VAL A 60 4.65 5.05 8.33
N ARG A 61 4.80 4.22 7.30
CA ARG A 61 5.72 4.42 6.20
C ARG A 61 5.00 4.29 4.86
N VAL A 62 5.61 4.82 3.83
CA VAL A 62 5.05 4.79 2.47
C VAL A 62 6.08 4.18 1.52
N LEU A 63 5.66 3.14 0.82
CA LEU A 63 6.46 2.47 -0.19
C LEU A 63 5.91 2.83 -1.57
N LEU A 64 6.79 3.28 -2.46
CA LEU A 64 6.36 3.69 -3.80
C LEU A 64 6.34 2.50 -4.76
N TYR A 65 5.32 2.48 -5.63
CA TYR A 65 5.23 1.56 -6.75
C TYR A 65 4.61 2.30 -7.94
N GLY A 66 5.45 2.73 -8.89
CA GLY A 66 5.00 3.54 -10.01
C GLY A 66 4.33 4.81 -9.50
N HIS A 67 3.09 5.03 -9.92
CA HIS A 67 2.30 6.19 -9.48
C HIS A 67 1.52 5.93 -8.18
N TYR A 68 1.71 4.77 -7.56
CA TYR A 68 0.98 4.40 -6.35
C TYR A 68 1.85 4.50 -5.11
N ARG A 69 1.21 4.78 -3.99
CA ARG A 69 1.84 4.80 -2.68
C ARG A 69 1.18 3.76 -1.80
N ILE A 70 1.97 2.85 -1.27
CA ILE A 70 1.50 1.80 -0.38
C ILE A 70 1.79 2.27 1.04
N ALA A 71 0.74 2.67 1.76
CA ALA A 71 0.88 3.10 3.14
C ALA A 71 0.79 1.90 4.07
N TYR A 72 1.72 1.78 4.99
CA TYR A 72 1.77 0.64 5.90
C TYR A 72 2.21 1.05 7.29
N LEU A 73 1.77 0.27 8.28
CA LEU A 73 2.11 0.45 9.69
C LEU A 73 3.12 -0.63 10.08
N VAL A 74 4.24 -0.22 10.65
CA VAL A 74 5.22 -1.16 11.22
C VAL A 74 4.85 -1.38 12.69
N LYS A 75 4.48 -2.61 13.00
CA LYS A 75 4.09 -3.00 14.36
C LYS A 75 5.26 -3.65 15.07
N ASP A 76 5.04 -4.04 16.32
CA ASP A 76 6.02 -4.76 17.12
C ASP A 76 6.47 -6.02 16.40
N GLU A 77 7.73 -6.39 16.58
CA GLU A 77 8.36 -7.57 15.96
C GLU A 77 8.46 -7.46 14.43
N GLY A 78 8.27 -6.24 13.88
CA GLY A 78 8.39 -6.00 12.45
C GLY A 78 7.19 -6.43 11.63
N ASN A 79 6.08 -6.83 12.26
CA ASN A 79 4.86 -7.16 11.54
C ASN A 79 4.27 -5.91 10.88
N ILE A 80 3.66 -6.11 9.72
CA ILE A 80 3.22 -5.03 8.85
C ILE A 80 1.72 -5.11 8.62
N ASP A 81 1.02 -3.99 8.81
CA ASP A 81 -0.36 -3.84 8.32
C ASP A 81 -0.35 -2.90 7.14
N ILE A 82 -0.85 -3.34 6.00
CA ILE A 82 -1.05 -2.48 4.85
C ILE A 82 -2.33 -1.69 5.09
N LEU A 83 -2.22 -0.37 5.16
CA LEU A 83 -3.33 0.51 5.52
C LEU A 83 -4.13 0.98 4.31
N GLY A 84 -3.46 1.19 3.19
CA GLY A 84 -4.10 1.66 1.98
C GLY A 84 -3.14 1.75 0.83
N VAL A 85 -3.70 1.94 -0.37
CA VAL A 85 -2.91 2.13 -1.59
C VAL A 85 -3.48 3.35 -2.31
N PHE A 86 -2.68 4.38 -2.46
CA PHE A 86 -3.14 5.68 -2.96
C PHE A 86 -2.44 6.02 -4.26
N HIS A 87 -3.18 6.60 -5.19
CA HIS A 87 -2.57 7.19 -6.36
C HIS A 87 -1.78 8.43 -5.93
N GLY A 88 -0.63 8.68 -6.58
CA GLY A 88 0.25 9.79 -6.20
C GLY A 88 -0.38 11.18 -6.28
N SER A 89 -1.48 11.34 -7.04
CA SER A 89 -2.20 12.60 -7.14
C SER A 89 -3.18 12.84 -5.98
N LEU A 90 -3.46 11.83 -5.15
CA LEU A 90 -4.35 11.99 -3.99
C LEU A 90 -3.62 12.66 -2.83
N ASP A 91 -4.36 13.48 -2.09
CA ASP A 91 -3.87 14.06 -0.86
C ASP A 91 -4.04 13.05 0.27
N ILE A 92 -2.97 12.32 0.56
CA ILE A 92 -2.97 11.25 1.56
C ILE A 92 -3.27 11.79 2.96
N ALA A 93 -3.01 13.06 3.23
CA ALA A 93 -3.25 13.66 4.53
C ALA A 93 -4.72 13.66 4.92
N LYS A 94 -5.64 13.56 3.95
CA LYS A 94 -7.08 13.49 4.22
C LYS A 94 -7.51 12.17 4.84
N TYR A 95 -6.67 11.14 4.87
CA TYR A 95 -7.05 9.78 5.25
C TYR A 95 -6.56 9.37 6.64
N GLN A 96 -6.09 10.27 7.45
CA GLN A 96 -5.74 10.03 8.86
C GLN A 96 -4.97 8.72 9.14
N LEU A 97 -3.87 8.54 8.48
CA LEU A 97 -3.03 7.36 8.67
C LEU A 97 -2.23 7.35 10.03
#